data_69dffc6b6df1ea71f1a47c6c2fe82826
#
_entry.id   69dffc6b6df1ea71f1a47c6c2fe82826
#
_cell.length_a   1.000
_cell.length_b   1.000
_cell.length_c   1.000
_cell.angle_alpha   90.00
_cell.angle_beta   90.00
_cell.angle_gamma   90.00
#
_symmetry.space_group_name_H-M   'P 1'
#
loop_
_entity.id
_entity.type
_entity.pdbx_description
1 polymer ?
#
loop_
_entity_poly.entity_id
_entity_poly.type
_entity_poly.pdbx_seq_one_letter_code
_entity_poly.pdbx_strand_id
1 'polypeptide(L)'
;SRERVFSEDRTRFYGAEIVSALDYLHSGKIVYRDLKLENLMLDKDGHIKITDFGLCKEGITDAATMKTFCGTPEYLAPEVLEDNDYGRAVDWWGLGVVMYEMMCGRLPFYNQDHEKLFELILMEDIKFPRTLSSDAKSLLSGLLIKDPNKRFDFNINKNVNQYSCWN
;
A
#
# COMPACT_ATOMS: atom_id res chain seq x y z
N SER A 1 -18.49 18.88 1.90
CA SER A 1 -17.43 18.99 2.89
C SER A 1 -16.37 17.96 2.55
N ARG A 2 -15.18 18.39 2.17
CA ARG A 2 -14.07 17.51 1.94
C ARG A 2 -13.53 17.07 3.30
N GLU A 3 -13.91 15.89 3.75
CA GLU A 3 -13.24 15.26 4.87
C GLU A 3 -11.78 15.02 4.47
N ARG A 4 -10.85 15.67 5.17
CA ARG A 4 -9.42 15.53 4.91
C ARG A 4 -8.83 14.28 5.55
N VAL A 5 -9.54 13.71 6.52
CA VAL A 5 -9.11 12.57 7.32
C VAL A 5 -10.30 11.66 7.53
N PHE A 6 -10.11 10.37 7.28
CA PHE A 6 -11.09 9.35 7.60
C PHE A 6 -10.85 8.79 9.01
N SER A 7 -11.93 8.36 9.66
CA SER A 7 -11.81 7.61 10.91
C SER A 7 -11.06 6.29 10.70
N GLU A 8 -10.52 5.73 11.76
CA GLU A 8 -9.87 4.41 11.70
C GLU A 8 -10.86 3.32 11.29
N ASP A 9 -12.11 3.38 11.77
CA ASP A 9 -13.15 2.42 11.36
C ASP A 9 -13.45 2.49 9.87
N ARG A 10 -13.59 3.67 9.33
CA ARG A 10 -13.82 3.87 7.89
C ARG A 10 -12.61 3.41 7.07
N THR A 11 -11.42 3.73 7.50
CA THR A 11 -10.18 3.28 6.85
C THR A 11 -10.05 1.78 6.90
N ARG A 12 -10.42 1.13 8.02
CA ARG A 12 -10.45 -0.33 8.16
C ARG A 12 -11.37 -0.98 7.14
N PHE A 13 -12.56 -0.42 6.96
CA PHE A 13 -13.53 -0.90 5.97
C PHE A 13 -12.94 -0.82 4.55
N TYR A 14 -12.44 0.34 4.15
CA TYR A 14 -11.84 0.51 2.83
C TYR A 14 -10.59 -0.34 2.65
N GLY A 15 -9.75 -0.42 3.66
CA GLY A 15 -8.56 -1.26 3.65
C GLY A 15 -8.89 -2.73 3.43
N ALA A 16 -9.91 -3.24 4.10
CA ALA A 16 -10.36 -4.62 3.93
C ALA A 16 -10.83 -4.89 2.50
N GLU A 17 -11.57 -3.96 1.89
CA GLU A 17 -12.01 -4.08 0.50
C GLU A 17 -10.82 -4.04 -0.48
N ILE A 18 -9.83 -3.18 -0.23
CA ILE A 18 -8.62 -3.12 -1.06
C ILE A 18 -7.81 -4.41 -0.93
N VAL A 19 -7.65 -4.94 0.28
CA VAL A 19 -6.98 -6.24 0.52
C VAL A 19 -7.64 -7.33 -0.29
N SER A 20 -8.97 -7.42 -0.26
CA SER A 20 -9.74 -8.41 -1.02
C SER A 20 -9.50 -8.26 -2.54
N ALA A 21 -9.51 -7.04 -3.05
CA ALA A 21 -9.26 -6.77 -4.46
C ALA A 21 -7.83 -7.13 -4.88
N LEU A 22 -6.83 -6.74 -4.10
CA LEU A 22 -5.44 -7.07 -4.38
C LEU A 22 -5.18 -8.58 -4.29
N ASP A 23 -5.76 -9.26 -3.30
CA ASP A 23 -5.65 -10.72 -3.19
C ASP A 23 -6.24 -11.42 -4.41
N TYR A 24 -7.38 -10.95 -4.90
CA TYR A 24 -7.98 -11.46 -6.15
C TYR A 24 -7.02 -11.29 -7.34
N LEU A 25 -6.44 -10.10 -7.51
CA LEU A 25 -5.48 -9.84 -8.60
C LEU A 25 -4.24 -10.72 -8.46
N HIS A 26 -3.67 -10.83 -7.26
CA HIS A 26 -2.50 -11.65 -7.00
C HIS A 26 -2.78 -13.14 -7.25
N SER A 27 -3.97 -13.62 -6.92
CA SER A 27 -4.41 -14.98 -7.23
C SER A 27 -4.45 -15.25 -8.74
N GLY A 28 -4.76 -14.24 -9.54
CA GLY A 28 -4.68 -14.26 -11.00
C GLY A 28 -3.28 -13.95 -11.54
N LYS A 29 -2.27 -13.90 -10.68
CA LYS A 29 -0.88 -13.57 -11.05
C LYS A 29 -0.73 -12.17 -11.65
N ILE A 30 -1.54 -11.23 -11.17
CA ILE A 30 -1.52 -9.82 -11.58
C ILE A 30 -1.02 -8.98 -10.41
N VAL A 31 -0.03 -8.13 -10.66
CA VAL A 31 0.43 -7.10 -9.72
C VAL A 31 -0.08 -5.76 -10.21
N TYR A 32 -0.74 -5.01 -9.32
CA TYR A 32 -1.44 -3.77 -9.68
C TYR A 32 -0.46 -2.60 -9.92
N ARG A 33 0.46 -2.36 -9.02
CA ARG A 33 1.59 -1.40 -9.11
C ARG A 33 1.25 0.09 -9.06
N ASP A 34 -0.03 0.48 -9.03
CA ASP A 34 -0.43 1.89 -9.10
C ASP A 34 -1.47 2.24 -8.04
N LEU A 35 -1.35 1.65 -6.84
CA LEU A 35 -2.26 1.94 -5.75
C LEU A 35 -1.99 3.34 -5.20
N LYS A 36 -2.99 4.21 -5.32
CA LYS A 36 -3.00 5.59 -4.84
C LYS A 36 -4.44 6.05 -4.67
N LEU A 37 -4.68 7.10 -3.87
CA LEU A 37 -6.05 7.57 -3.62
C LEU A 37 -6.80 7.93 -4.89
N GLU A 38 -6.12 8.50 -5.89
CA GLU A 38 -6.72 8.92 -7.16
C GLU A 38 -7.30 7.75 -7.96
N ASN A 39 -6.79 6.54 -7.73
CA ASN A 39 -7.26 5.33 -8.39
C ASN A 39 -8.31 4.56 -7.59
N LEU A 40 -8.78 5.11 -6.49
CA LEU A 40 -9.83 4.55 -5.66
C LEU A 40 -11.10 5.36 -5.83
N MET A 41 -12.14 4.69 -6.29
CA MET A 41 -13.46 5.28 -6.48
C MET A 41 -14.47 4.61 -5.56
N LEU A 42 -15.51 5.33 -5.19
CA LEU A 42 -16.63 4.75 -4.44
C LEU A 42 -17.79 4.53 -5.41
N ASP A 43 -18.41 3.35 -5.32
CA ASP A 43 -19.67 3.12 -6.02
C ASP A 43 -20.86 3.76 -5.27
N LYS A 44 -22.05 3.64 -5.82
CA LYS A 44 -23.27 4.22 -5.24
C LYS A 44 -23.59 3.68 -3.84
N ASP A 45 -23.12 2.49 -3.51
CA ASP A 45 -23.35 1.82 -2.23
C ASP A 45 -22.21 2.06 -1.23
N GLY A 46 -21.20 2.85 -1.60
CA GLY A 46 -20.06 3.20 -0.75
C GLY A 46 -18.94 2.18 -0.74
N HIS A 47 -18.93 1.22 -1.67
CA HIS A 47 -17.85 0.25 -1.81
C HIS A 47 -16.70 0.79 -2.65
N ILE A 48 -15.47 0.39 -2.31
CA ILE A 48 -14.27 0.77 -3.05
C ILE A 48 -14.22 0.03 -4.40
N LYS A 49 -13.88 0.79 -5.43
CA LYS A 49 -13.51 0.27 -6.76
C LYS A 49 -12.11 0.76 -7.09
N ILE A 50 -11.22 -0.18 -7.40
CA ILE A 50 -9.89 0.15 -7.90
C ILE A 50 -10.01 0.39 -9.40
N THR A 51 -9.46 1.50 -9.88
CA THR A 51 -9.53 1.92 -11.28
C THR A 51 -8.13 2.04 -11.87
N ASP A 52 -8.03 2.24 -13.18
CA ASP A 52 -6.77 2.45 -13.92
C ASP A 52 -5.79 1.27 -13.79
N PHE A 53 -5.94 0.32 -14.71
CA PHE A 53 -5.11 -0.88 -14.77
C PHE A 53 -3.93 -0.76 -15.75
N GLY A 54 -3.56 0.46 -16.14
CA GLY A 54 -2.50 0.72 -17.12
C GLY A 54 -1.11 0.26 -16.71
N LEU A 55 -0.83 0.17 -15.41
CA LEU A 55 0.45 -0.30 -14.88
C LEU A 55 0.42 -1.75 -14.39
N CYS A 56 -0.68 -2.47 -14.54
CA CYS A 56 -0.77 -3.88 -14.13
C CYS A 56 0.21 -4.75 -14.90
N LYS A 57 0.83 -5.69 -14.20
CA LYS A 57 1.72 -6.71 -14.79
C LYS A 57 1.14 -8.09 -14.55
N GLU A 58 0.95 -8.82 -15.64
CA GLU A 58 0.43 -10.18 -15.62
C GLU A 58 1.55 -11.23 -15.57
N GLY A 59 1.20 -12.45 -15.17
CA GLY A 59 2.11 -13.59 -15.17
C GLY A 59 3.12 -13.57 -14.03
N ILE A 60 2.91 -12.77 -12.98
CA ILE A 60 3.81 -12.69 -11.83
C ILE A 60 3.44 -13.74 -10.80
N THR A 61 4.26 -14.77 -10.70
CA THR A 61 4.19 -15.80 -9.65
C THR A 61 4.99 -15.36 -8.42
N ASP A 62 4.94 -16.14 -7.35
CA ASP A 62 5.71 -15.88 -6.12
C ASP A 62 7.22 -15.75 -6.36
N ALA A 63 7.74 -16.48 -7.35
CA ALA A 63 9.16 -16.48 -7.71
C ALA A 63 9.50 -15.50 -8.85
N ALA A 64 8.50 -14.97 -9.54
CA ALA A 64 8.71 -14.04 -10.65
C ALA A 64 8.85 -12.61 -10.12
N THR A 65 9.77 -11.87 -10.71
CA THR A 65 10.08 -10.48 -10.35
C THR A 65 10.01 -9.55 -11.56
N MET A 66 9.89 -8.27 -11.27
CA MET A 66 9.81 -7.19 -12.25
C MET A 66 10.97 -6.23 -12.06
N LYS A 67 11.35 -5.53 -13.15
CA LYS A 67 12.44 -4.53 -13.13
C LYS A 67 11.99 -3.14 -13.57
N THR A 68 10.76 -3.00 -14.04
CA THR A 68 10.28 -1.74 -14.60
C THR A 68 10.10 -0.69 -13.51
N PHE A 69 10.79 0.43 -13.63
CA PHE A 69 10.57 1.60 -12.78
C PHE A 69 9.29 2.31 -13.26
N CYS A 70 8.21 2.16 -12.51
CA CYS A 70 6.94 2.79 -12.82
C CYS A 70 6.13 3.08 -11.55
N GLY A 71 5.21 4.01 -11.65
CA GLY A 71 4.31 4.39 -10.56
C GLY A 71 4.42 5.88 -10.23
N THR A 72 3.63 6.32 -9.27
CA THR A 72 3.63 7.70 -8.77
C THR A 72 4.70 7.83 -7.69
N PRO A 73 5.61 8.82 -7.78
CA PRO A 73 6.80 8.90 -6.92
C PRO A 73 6.53 8.75 -5.41
N GLU A 74 5.49 9.39 -4.90
CA GLU A 74 5.15 9.39 -3.47
C GLU A 74 4.67 8.03 -2.96
N TYR A 75 4.28 7.13 -3.85
CA TYR A 75 3.76 5.80 -3.53
C TYR A 75 4.74 4.68 -3.84
N LEU A 76 5.93 4.97 -4.37
CA LEU A 76 6.91 3.97 -4.77
C LEU A 76 7.50 3.25 -3.55
N ALA A 77 7.55 1.93 -3.64
CA ALA A 77 8.19 1.10 -2.62
C ALA A 77 9.72 1.20 -2.69
N PRO A 78 10.43 1.02 -1.55
CA PRO A 78 11.89 1.11 -1.52
C PRO A 78 12.58 0.20 -2.54
N GLU A 79 12.13 -1.04 -2.72
CA GLU A 79 12.72 -2.00 -3.65
C GLU A 79 12.64 -1.56 -5.10
N VAL A 80 11.64 -0.74 -5.46
CA VAL A 80 11.55 -0.15 -6.80
C VAL A 80 12.60 0.95 -6.99
N LEU A 81 12.83 1.74 -5.93
CA LEU A 81 13.82 2.83 -5.95
C LEU A 81 15.26 2.35 -5.95
N GLU A 82 15.51 1.19 -5.36
CA GLU A 82 16.84 0.57 -5.28
C GLU A 82 17.25 -0.13 -6.57
N ASP A 83 16.43 -0.07 -7.62
CA ASP A 83 16.64 -0.77 -8.88
C ASP A 83 16.78 -2.29 -8.71
N ASN A 84 16.17 -2.83 -7.67
CA ASN A 84 16.11 -4.26 -7.41
C ASN A 84 14.93 -4.89 -8.15
N ASP A 85 15.03 -6.17 -8.41
CA ASP A 85 13.88 -6.95 -8.85
C ASP A 85 12.81 -6.93 -7.74
N TYR A 86 11.56 -6.69 -8.11
CA TYR A 86 10.46 -6.59 -7.15
C TYR A 86 9.27 -7.45 -7.58
N GLY A 87 8.42 -7.79 -6.63
CA GLY A 87 7.24 -8.61 -6.83
C GLY A 87 5.96 -7.96 -6.30
N ARG A 88 4.97 -8.79 -6.01
CA ARG A 88 3.64 -8.35 -5.53
C ARG A 88 3.65 -7.58 -4.21
N ALA A 89 4.70 -7.71 -3.42
CA ALA A 89 4.85 -6.99 -2.15
C ALA A 89 4.78 -5.46 -2.31
N VAL A 90 5.03 -4.93 -3.51
CA VAL A 90 4.87 -3.49 -3.81
C VAL A 90 3.43 -3.02 -3.61
N ASP A 91 2.44 -3.89 -3.86
CA ASP A 91 1.02 -3.55 -3.66
C ASP A 91 0.68 -3.40 -2.18
N TRP A 92 1.31 -4.17 -1.30
CA TRP A 92 1.13 -4.05 0.15
C TRP A 92 1.78 -2.79 0.71
N TRP A 93 2.92 -2.38 0.17
CA TRP A 93 3.49 -1.05 0.46
C TRP A 93 2.52 0.06 0.05
N GLY A 94 1.98 -0.01 -1.17
CA GLY A 94 0.99 0.95 -1.67
C GLY A 94 -0.25 1.03 -0.78
N LEU A 95 -0.74 -0.11 -0.29
CA LEU A 95 -1.83 -0.15 0.68
C LEU A 95 -1.48 0.61 1.96
N GLY A 96 -0.26 0.43 2.47
CA GLY A 96 0.22 1.15 3.65
C GLY A 96 0.24 2.65 3.44
N VAL A 97 0.73 3.12 2.30
CA VAL A 97 0.76 4.54 1.95
C VAL A 97 -0.65 5.12 1.87
N VAL A 98 -1.57 4.43 1.18
CA VAL A 98 -2.97 4.86 1.02
C VAL A 98 -3.67 4.93 2.37
N MET A 99 -3.54 3.91 3.22
CA MET A 99 -4.18 3.88 4.53
C MET A 99 -3.61 4.95 5.47
N TYR A 100 -2.30 5.18 5.41
CA TYR A 100 -1.67 6.28 6.14
C TYR A 100 -2.27 7.63 5.72
N GLU A 101 -2.39 7.85 4.42
CA GLU A 101 -2.97 9.09 3.87
C GLU A 101 -4.44 9.25 4.27
N MET A 102 -5.24 8.17 4.27
CA MET A 102 -6.64 8.18 4.72
C MET A 102 -6.77 8.63 6.18
N MET A 103 -5.93 8.10 7.07
CA MET A 103 -6.01 8.37 8.52
C MET A 103 -5.30 9.63 8.95
N CYS A 104 -4.22 10.01 8.27
CA CYS A 104 -3.37 11.14 8.68
C CYS A 104 -3.59 12.40 7.86
N GLY A 105 -4.28 12.32 6.72
CA GLY A 105 -4.55 13.45 5.83
C GLY A 105 -3.31 13.95 5.08
N ARG A 106 -2.23 13.19 5.13
CA ARG A 106 -0.96 13.49 4.46
C ARG A 106 -0.26 12.20 4.08
N LEU A 107 0.70 12.30 3.16
CA LEU A 107 1.55 11.18 2.77
C LEU A 107 2.59 10.87 3.87
N PRO A 108 2.98 9.59 4.04
CA PRO A 108 4.02 9.23 5.02
C PRO A 108 5.40 9.79 4.65
N PHE A 109 5.67 9.91 3.37
CA PHE A 109 6.91 10.49 2.84
C PHE A 109 6.55 11.50 1.76
N TYR A 110 7.04 12.73 1.91
CA TYR A 110 6.79 13.78 0.92
C TYR A 110 7.96 14.76 0.86
N ASN A 111 8.36 15.08 -0.35
CA ASN A 111 9.23 16.21 -0.67
C ASN A 111 8.96 16.61 -2.12
N GLN A 112 9.01 17.91 -2.40
CA GLN A 112 8.83 18.44 -3.76
C GLN A 112 9.99 18.03 -4.68
N ASP A 113 11.20 17.91 -4.11
CA ASP A 113 12.37 17.36 -4.79
C ASP A 113 12.31 15.83 -4.73
N HIS A 114 12.26 15.18 -5.88
CA HIS A 114 12.13 13.73 -5.96
C HIS A 114 13.35 12.99 -5.43
N GLU A 115 14.56 13.52 -5.55
CA GLU A 115 15.75 12.89 -4.96
C GLU A 115 15.64 12.84 -3.45
N LYS A 116 15.22 13.94 -2.82
CA LYS A 116 14.97 14.00 -1.38
C LYS A 116 13.82 13.11 -0.95
N LEU A 117 12.74 13.05 -1.76
CA LEU A 117 11.62 12.16 -1.51
C LEU A 117 12.09 10.70 -1.49
N PHE A 118 12.90 10.30 -2.45
CA PHE A 118 13.42 8.93 -2.55
C PHE A 118 14.34 8.60 -1.36
N GLU A 119 15.17 9.54 -0.92
CA GLU A 119 15.96 9.37 0.31
C GLU A 119 15.06 9.14 1.53
N LEU A 120 13.96 9.89 1.66
CA LEU A 120 13.00 9.69 2.74
C LEU A 120 12.39 8.29 2.70
N ILE A 121 11.95 7.83 1.53
CA ILE A 121 11.35 6.50 1.37
C ILE A 121 12.34 5.39 1.73
N LEU A 122 13.61 5.56 1.34
CA LEU A 122 14.64 4.56 1.56
C LEU A 122 15.18 4.52 3.01
N MET A 123 15.29 5.67 3.67
CA MET A 123 16.11 5.81 4.87
C MET A 123 15.33 6.26 6.12
N GLU A 124 14.24 7.00 5.98
CA GLU A 124 13.54 7.57 7.12
C GLU A 124 12.50 6.63 7.70
N ASP A 125 12.42 6.61 9.02
CA ASP A 125 11.34 5.92 9.74
C ASP A 125 10.03 6.69 9.60
N ILE A 126 8.91 5.94 9.62
CA ILE A 126 7.58 6.53 9.56
C ILE A 126 7.29 7.29 10.85
N LYS A 127 6.74 8.50 10.69
CA LYS A 127 6.27 9.31 11.80
C LYS A 127 4.74 9.26 11.87
N PHE A 128 4.21 8.94 13.04
CA PHE A 128 2.77 8.86 13.27
C PHE A 128 2.26 10.06 14.07
N PRO A 129 1.07 10.59 13.74
CA PRO A 129 0.37 11.50 14.63
C PRO A 129 0.08 10.82 15.98
N ARG A 130 0.06 11.59 17.06
CA ARG A 130 -0.25 11.07 18.41
C ARG A 130 -1.69 10.54 18.52
N THR A 131 -2.57 10.99 17.62
CA THR A 131 -3.99 10.64 17.61
C THR A 131 -4.27 9.23 17.06
N LEU A 132 -3.31 8.61 16.39
CA LEU A 132 -3.48 7.23 15.90
C LEU A 132 -3.46 6.23 17.04
N SER A 133 -4.36 5.23 16.96
CA SER A 133 -4.35 4.11 17.89
C SER A 133 -3.09 3.26 17.71
N SER A 134 -2.77 2.47 18.74
CA SER A 134 -1.66 1.51 18.68
C SER A 134 -1.89 0.43 17.60
N ASP A 135 -3.14 0.02 17.38
CA ASP A 135 -3.50 -0.95 16.35
C ASP A 135 -3.24 -0.40 14.95
N ALA A 136 -3.65 0.85 14.69
CA ALA A 136 -3.38 1.51 13.40
C ALA A 136 -1.87 1.67 13.15
N LYS A 137 -1.11 2.10 14.17
CA LYS A 137 0.35 2.20 14.07
C LYS A 137 1.00 0.86 13.78
N SER A 138 0.54 -0.21 14.43
CA SER A 138 1.06 -1.57 14.23
C SER A 138 0.83 -2.05 12.80
N LEU A 139 -0.38 -1.89 12.27
CA LEU A 139 -0.70 -2.26 10.90
C LEU A 139 0.13 -1.49 9.89
N LEU A 140 0.17 -0.16 10.02
CA LEU A 140 0.93 0.69 9.10
C LEU A 140 2.43 0.37 9.16
N SER A 141 2.96 0.13 10.35
CA SER A 141 4.36 -0.26 10.53
C SER A 141 4.68 -1.58 9.81
N GLY A 142 3.74 -2.54 9.82
CA GLY A 142 3.92 -3.82 9.14
C GLY A 142 3.81 -3.72 7.62
N LEU A 143 2.91 -2.87 7.11
CA LEU A 143 2.77 -2.63 5.66
C LEU A 143 3.91 -1.79 5.09
N LEU A 144 4.46 -0.88 5.88
CA LEU A 144 5.51 0.04 5.46
C LEU A 144 6.91 -0.39 5.92
N ILE A 145 7.12 -1.69 6.08
CA ILE A 145 8.46 -2.27 6.27
C ILE A 145 9.21 -2.13 4.95
N LYS A 146 10.42 -1.58 5.00
CA LYS A 146 11.22 -1.28 3.82
C LYS A 146 11.71 -2.54 3.12
N ASP A 147 12.02 -3.59 3.86
CA ASP A 147 12.37 -4.91 3.31
C ASP A 147 11.08 -5.63 2.86
N PRO A 148 10.92 -5.88 1.55
CA PRO A 148 9.71 -6.51 1.02
C PRO A 148 9.49 -7.93 1.56
N ASN A 149 10.55 -8.63 1.96
CA ASN A 149 10.47 -9.99 2.50
C ASN A 149 9.94 -10.04 3.93
N LYS A 150 10.02 -8.93 4.67
CA LYS A 150 9.53 -8.79 6.04
C LYS A 150 8.19 -8.07 6.11
N ARG A 151 7.78 -7.42 5.04
CA ARG A 151 6.52 -6.67 4.93
C ARG A 151 5.32 -7.60 5.06
N PHE A 152 4.22 -7.11 5.64
CA PHE A 152 2.96 -7.86 5.70
C PHE A 152 2.51 -8.26 4.29
N ASP A 153 2.06 -9.51 4.18
CA ASP A 153 1.54 -10.12 2.97
C ASP A 153 0.16 -10.71 3.31
N PHE A 154 -0.90 -10.12 2.76
CA PHE A 154 -2.28 -10.51 3.04
C PHE A 154 -2.84 -11.54 2.06
N ASN A 155 -2.01 -12.18 1.25
CA ASN A 155 -2.47 -13.24 0.35
C ASN A 155 -2.90 -14.48 1.15
N ILE A 156 -4.15 -14.88 0.96
CA ILE A 156 -4.88 -15.83 1.83
C ILE A 156 -4.16 -17.17 2.00
N ASN A 157 -3.39 -17.61 1.03
CA ASN A 157 -2.74 -18.92 1.06
C ASN A 157 -1.40 -18.96 1.80
N LYS A 158 -0.94 -17.87 2.42
CA LYS A 158 0.42 -17.80 2.97
C LYS A 158 0.58 -17.47 4.45
N ASN A 159 -0.37 -16.75 5.09
CA ASN A 159 -0.18 -16.36 6.50
C ASN A 159 -1.51 -16.12 7.23
N VAL A 160 -2.09 -17.18 7.74
CA VAL A 160 -3.29 -17.10 8.61
C VAL A 160 -3.03 -16.28 9.87
N ASN A 161 -1.76 -16.14 10.30
CA ASN A 161 -1.40 -15.47 11.54
C ASN A 161 -1.25 -13.95 11.46
N GLN A 162 -1.23 -13.35 10.27
CA GLN A 162 -1.08 -11.90 10.11
C GLN A 162 -2.41 -11.14 10.22
N TYR A 163 -3.54 -11.83 10.09
CA TYR A 163 -4.87 -11.24 10.22
C TYR A 163 -5.28 -10.96 11.68
N SER A 164 -4.57 -11.50 12.67
CA SER A 164 -4.96 -11.40 14.07
C SER A 164 -4.77 -10.02 14.71
N CYS A 165 -4.02 -9.14 14.07
CA CYS A 165 -3.75 -7.80 14.62
C CYS A 165 -4.88 -6.79 14.38
N TRP A 166 -5.92 -7.14 13.63
CA TRP A 166 -6.95 -6.18 13.23
C TRP A 166 -8.40 -6.69 13.35
N ASN A 167 -8.59 -7.79 14.02
CA ASN A 167 -9.96 -8.26 14.37
C ASN A 167 -10.48 -7.57 15.63
#